data_b7ee5623f459ef5b16e3a7a56b7c574e
#
_entry.id   b7ee5623f459ef5b16e3a7a56b7c574e
#
_cell.length_a   1.000
_cell.length_b   1.000
_cell.length_c   1.000
_cell.angle_alpha   90.00
_cell.angle_beta   90.00
_cell.angle_gamma   90.00
#
_symmetry.space_group_name_H-M   'P 1'
#
loop_
_entity.id
_entity.type
_entity.pdbx_description
1 polymer ?
#
loop_
_entity_poly.entity_id
_entity_poly.type
_entity_poly.pdbx_seq_one_letter_code
_entity_poly.pdbx_strand_id
1 'polypeptide(L)'
;AIDSLEAYRWSSFRAYQLGYDPFDICDAAPMLDIVGGSRRYSEHLKEVAGRIWSVEILPRRRIPDEDALTVAREALPSIDPALLKALPHPERDACLLRLRRAHLTVKQIARITGIGATSVAKATAGWNEAA
;
A
#
# COMPACT_ATOMS: atom_id res chain seq x y z
N ALA A 1 6.02 21.12 -3.85
CA ALA A 1 6.76 20.04 -4.50
C ALA A 1 8.21 20.13 -4.06
N ILE A 2 8.84 19.00 -3.74
CA ILE A 2 10.25 18.95 -3.34
C ILE A 2 11.02 18.65 -4.62
N ASP A 3 11.78 19.63 -5.10
CA ASP A 3 12.43 19.54 -6.40
C ASP A 3 13.74 18.75 -6.39
N SER A 4 14.29 18.44 -5.22
CA SER A 4 15.48 17.60 -5.07
C SER A 4 15.56 16.92 -3.71
N LEU A 5 16.29 15.78 -3.65
CA LEU A 5 16.52 15.05 -2.39
C LEU A 5 17.33 15.89 -1.39
N GLU A 6 18.22 16.74 -1.89
CA GLU A 6 19.03 17.66 -1.06
C GLU A 6 18.19 18.73 -0.36
N ALA A 7 17.09 19.14 -0.99
CA ALA A 7 16.19 20.15 -0.43
C ALA A 7 15.31 19.60 0.71
N TYR A 8 15.18 18.27 0.82
CA TYR A 8 14.36 17.67 1.86
C TYR A 8 15.08 17.61 3.20
N ARG A 9 14.69 18.50 4.10
CA ARG A 9 15.32 18.71 5.40
C ARG A 9 15.30 17.49 6.32
N TRP A 10 14.29 16.64 6.22
CA TRP A 10 14.01 15.54 7.17
C TRP A 10 14.47 14.18 6.69
N SER A 11 15.38 14.10 5.73
CA SER A 11 15.94 12.83 5.27
C SER A 11 17.37 12.63 5.77
N SER A 12 17.76 11.37 5.94
CA SER A 12 19.14 10.97 6.21
C SER A 12 20.08 11.16 5.01
N PHE A 13 19.55 11.55 3.84
CA PHE A 13 20.31 11.74 2.62
C PHE A 13 21.54 12.64 2.80
N ARG A 14 21.40 13.74 3.54
CA ARG A 14 22.49 14.66 3.82
C ARG A 14 23.60 14.03 4.65
N ALA A 15 23.26 13.17 5.60
CA ALA A 15 24.25 12.44 6.40
C ALA A 15 25.09 11.51 5.53
N TYR A 16 24.46 10.78 4.61
CA TYR A 16 25.16 9.85 3.71
C TYR A 16 25.94 10.54 2.61
N GLN A 17 25.43 11.62 2.03
CA GLN A 17 26.08 12.31 0.92
C GLN A 17 27.09 13.38 1.34
N LEU A 18 26.74 14.18 2.34
CA LEU A 18 27.51 15.36 2.74
C LEU A 18 28.24 15.17 4.08
N GLY A 19 28.01 14.07 4.79
CA GLY A 19 28.50 13.86 6.14
C GLY A 19 27.92 14.86 7.16
N TYR A 20 26.79 15.49 6.84
CA TYR A 20 26.18 16.51 7.67
C TYR A 20 24.90 15.96 8.31
N ASP A 21 24.99 15.69 9.60
CA ASP A 21 23.85 15.35 10.45
C ASP A 21 23.80 16.30 11.65
N PRO A 22 22.96 17.36 11.61
CA PRO A 22 22.89 18.35 12.68
C PRO A 22 22.36 17.81 14.00
N PHE A 23 21.77 16.63 14.00
CA PHE A 23 21.17 16.00 15.17
C PHE A 23 21.94 14.77 15.67
N ASP A 24 22.99 14.37 14.96
CA ASP A 24 23.82 13.19 15.27
C ASP A 24 23.00 11.91 15.50
N ILE A 25 21.98 11.72 14.67
CA ILE A 25 21.06 10.59 14.76
C ILE A 25 21.47 9.45 13.81
N CYS A 26 22.11 9.79 12.69
CA CYS A 26 22.40 8.87 11.61
C CYS A 26 23.86 8.43 11.59
N ASP A 27 24.13 7.16 11.96
CA ASP A 27 25.44 6.56 11.70
C ASP A 27 25.55 6.13 10.24
N ALA A 28 26.19 6.98 9.43
CA ALA A 28 26.33 6.74 8.00
C ALA A 28 27.48 5.78 7.65
N ALA A 29 28.44 5.58 8.55
CA ALA A 29 29.67 4.85 8.27
C ALA A 29 29.42 3.39 7.82
N PRO A 30 28.63 2.56 8.50
CA PRO A 30 28.42 1.17 8.09
C PRO A 30 27.80 1.04 6.70
N MET A 31 26.87 1.94 6.35
CA MET A 31 26.23 1.92 5.05
C MET A 31 27.17 2.38 3.95
N LEU A 32 27.95 3.43 4.20
CA LEU A 32 28.92 3.94 3.24
C LEU A 32 30.06 2.94 2.98
N ASP A 33 30.48 2.18 3.99
CA ASP A 33 31.46 1.10 3.84
C ASP A 33 30.94 0.00 2.92
N ILE A 34 29.68 -0.41 3.08
CA ILE A 34 29.04 -1.43 2.21
C ILE A 34 28.92 -0.95 0.76
N VAL A 35 28.53 0.31 0.56
CA VAL A 35 28.28 0.87 -0.77
C VAL A 35 29.57 1.33 -1.45
N GLY A 36 30.64 1.55 -0.70
CA GLY A 36 31.94 2.01 -1.21
C GLY A 36 32.09 3.53 -1.26
N GLY A 37 31.48 4.23 -0.31
CA GLY A 37 31.62 5.67 -0.08
C GLY A 37 30.47 6.53 -0.64
N SER A 38 30.47 7.80 -0.24
CA SER A 38 29.41 8.77 -0.57
C SER A 38 29.19 8.98 -2.07
N ARG A 39 30.26 8.91 -2.86
CA ARG A 39 30.15 9.05 -4.32
C ARG A 39 29.36 7.91 -4.94
N ARG A 40 29.69 6.66 -4.60
CA ARG A 40 28.97 5.48 -5.09
C ARG A 40 27.53 5.43 -4.58
N TYR A 41 27.30 5.88 -3.36
CA TYR A 41 25.96 6.04 -2.83
C TYR A 41 25.11 7.00 -3.68
N SER A 42 25.66 8.16 -4.06
CA SER A 42 24.97 9.13 -4.92
C SER A 42 24.71 8.59 -6.34
N GLU A 43 25.67 7.88 -6.91
CA GLU A 43 25.52 7.24 -8.23
C GLU A 43 24.44 6.17 -8.20
N HIS A 44 24.43 5.33 -7.16
CA HIS A 44 23.43 4.30 -6.97
C HIS A 44 22.03 4.88 -6.79
N LEU A 45 21.88 5.94 -5.99
CA LEU A 45 20.59 6.62 -5.83
C LEU A 45 20.04 7.21 -7.13
N LYS A 46 20.91 7.80 -7.96
CA LYS A 46 20.51 8.31 -9.29
C LYS A 46 20.03 7.19 -10.20
N GLU A 47 20.71 6.06 -10.19
CA GLU A 47 20.33 4.87 -10.95
C GLU A 47 18.97 4.32 -10.48
N VAL A 48 18.81 4.16 -9.16
CA VAL A 48 17.56 3.67 -8.57
C VAL A 48 16.41 4.65 -8.79
N ALA A 49 16.64 5.94 -8.63
CA ALA A 49 15.64 6.98 -8.91
C ALA A 49 15.17 6.91 -10.38
N GLY A 50 16.10 6.76 -11.32
CA GLY A 50 15.77 6.58 -12.73
C GLY A 50 14.90 5.35 -12.99
N ARG A 51 15.12 4.26 -12.26
CA ARG A 51 14.31 3.04 -12.35
C ARG A 51 12.93 3.19 -11.69
N ILE A 52 12.85 3.84 -10.53
CA ILE A 52 11.59 4.04 -9.80
C ILE A 52 10.66 4.99 -10.56
N TRP A 53 11.19 6.03 -11.21
CA TRP A 53 10.38 6.94 -12.02
C TRP A 53 9.86 6.30 -13.32
N SER A 54 10.47 5.21 -13.77
CA SER A 54 9.98 4.43 -14.91
C SER A 54 8.93 3.38 -14.54
N VAL A 55 8.82 3.04 -13.26
CA VAL A 55 7.70 2.25 -12.75
C VAL A 55 6.57 3.22 -12.46
N GLU A 56 5.52 3.19 -13.27
CA GLU A 56 4.25 3.81 -12.91
C GLU A 56 3.82 3.20 -11.57
N ILE A 57 4.11 3.91 -10.47
CA ILE A 57 3.45 3.64 -9.21
C ILE A 57 2.02 4.13 -9.42
N LEU A 58 1.20 3.26 -10.00
CA LEU A 58 -0.24 3.48 -10.02
C LEU A 58 -0.64 3.70 -8.56
N PRO A 59 -1.14 4.91 -8.21
CA PRO A 59 -1.58 5.14 -6.86
C PRO A 59 -2.58 4.04 -6.54
N ARG A 60 -2.34 3.28 -5.48
CA ARG A 60 -3.33 2.29 -4.99
C ARG A 60 -4.64 3.04 -4.88
N ARG A 61 -5.54 2.77 -5.78
CA ARG A 61 -6.81 3.48 -5.89
C ARG A 61 -7.67 3.02 -4.72
N ARG A 62 -7.41 3.64 -3.57
CA ARG A 62 -8.24 3.40 -2.39
C ARG A 62 -9.61 3.97 -2.68
N ILE A 63 -10.60 3.10 -2.74
CA ILE A 63 -11.99 3.50 -2.90
C ILE A 63 -12.38 4.31 -1.66
N PRO A 64 -12.90 5.55 -1.82
CA PRO A 64 -13.43 6.32 -0.69
C PRO A 64 -14.56 5.57 0.01
N ASP A 65 -14.72 5.79 1.31
CA ASP A 65 -15.76 5.10 2.09
C ASP A 65 -17.18 5.46 1.61
N GLU A 66 -17.35 6.64 1.05
CA GLU A 66 -18.61 7.12 0.42
C GLU A 66 -19.00 6.33 -0.82
N ASP A 67 -18.02 5.90 -1.61
CA ASP A 67 -18.22 5.13 -2.84
C ASP A 67 -18.28 3.62 -2.58
N ALA A 68 -17.83 3.17 -1.43
CA ALA A 68 -17.65 1.75 -1.12
C ALA A 68 -18.96 0.95 -1.24
N LEU A 69 -20.09 1.51 -0.85
CA LEU A 69 -21.40 0.85 -0.96
C LEU A 69 -21.85 0.71 -2.43
N THR A 70 -21.61 1.73 -3.24
CA THR A 70 -21.93 1.72 -4.68
C THR A 70 -21.10 0.65 -5.39
N VAL A 71 -19.80 0.62 -5.15
CA VAL A 71 -18.89 -0.41 -5.68
C VAL A 71 -19.29 -1.82 -5.23
N ALA A 72 -19.71 -1.97 -3.96
CA ALA A 72 -20.18 -3.26 -3.44
C ALA A 72 -21.45 -3.76 -4.16
N ARG A 73 -22.40 -2.88 -4.45
CA ARG A 73 -23.62 -3.22 -5.20
C ARG A 73 -23.32 -3.56 -6.66
N GLU A 74 -22.40 -2.85 -7.29
CA GLU A 74 -21.94 -3.17 -8.65
C GLU A 74 -21.23 -4.53 -8.74
N ALA A 75 -20.42 -4.86 -7.72
CA ALA A 75 -19.72 -6.14 -7.63
C ALA A 75 -20.66 -7.33 -7.36
N LEU A 76 -21.83 -7.05 -6.74
CA LEU A 76 -22.84 -8.06 -6.37
C LEU A 76 -24.23 -7.67 -6.89
N PRO A 77 -24.47 -7.67 -8.21
CA PRO A 77 -25.73 -7.16 -8.78
C PRO A 77 -26.96 -7.97 -8.39
N SER A 78 -26.78 -9.22 -7.99
CA SER A 78 -27.88 -10.14 -7.64
C SER A 78 -28.17 -10.25 -6.14
N ILE A 79 -27.34 -9.67 -5.29
CA ILE A 79 -27.40 -9.86 -3.83
C ILE A 79 -27.10 -8.52 -3.14
N ASP A 80 -27.99 -8.11 -2.23
CA ASP A 80 -27.69 -6.94 -1.39
C ASP A 80 -26.53 -7.26 -0.44
N PRO A 81 -25.46 -6.47 -0.43
CA PRO A 81 -24.32 -6.67 0.47
C PRO A 81 -24.71 -6.79 1.95
N ALA A 82 -25.76 -6.12 2.39
CA ALA A 82 -26.25 -6.20 3.76
C ALA A 82 -26.82 -7.58 4.15
N LEU A 83 -27.27 -8.36 3.15
CA LEU A 83 -27.85 -9.69 3.36
C LEU A 83 -26.81 -10.82 3.32
N LEU A 84 -25.56 -10.53 3.02
CA LEU A 84 -24.50 -11.55 2.93
C LEU A 84 -24.31 -12.34 4.23
N LYS A 85 -24.61 -11.73 5.37
CA LYS A 85 -24.49 -12.40 6.67
C LYS A 85 -25.45 -13.60 6.82
N ALA A 86 -26.58 -13.58 6.11
CA ALA A 86 -27.58 -14.64 6.14
C ALA A 86 -27.28 -15.82 5.19
N LEU A 87 -26.32 -15.66 4.28
CA LEU A 87 -25.97 -16.69 3.32
C LEU A 87 -25.16 -17.85 3.93
N PRO A 88 -25.25 -19.07 3.35
CA PRO A 88 -24.39 -20.18 3.67
C PRO A 88 -22.89 -19.83 3.49
N HIS A 89 -22.02 -20.45 4.28
CA HIS A 89 -20.58 -20.16 4.28
C HIS A 89 -19.93 -20.11 2.90
N PRO A 90 -20.09 -21.13 2.01
CA PRO A 90 -19.40 -21.14 0.73
C PRO A 90 -19.85 -20.02 -0.21
N GLU A 91 -21.15 -19.72 -0.23
CA GLU A 91 -21.69 -18.62 -1.07
C GLU A 91 -21.29 -17.26 -0.55
N ARG A 92 -21.33 -17.09 0.76
CA ARG A 92 -20.90 -15.90 1.45
C ARG A 92 -19.41 -15.60 1.17
N ASP A 93 -18.55 -16.61 1.31
CA ASP A 93 -17.11 -16.45 1.11
C ASP A 93 -16.78 -16.12 -0.35
N ALA A 94 -17.49 -16.68 -1.31
CA ALA A 94 -17.39 -16.31 -2.72
C ALA A 94 -17.78 -14.85 -2.97
N CYS A 95 -18.82 -14.36 -2.33
CA CYS A 95 -19.23 -12.95 -2.40
C CYS A 95 -18.20 -12.02 -1.76
N LEU A 96 -17.67 -12.37 -0.59
CA LEU A 96 -16.62 -11.61 0.08
C LEU A 96 -15.36 -11.49 -0.78
N LEU A 97 -15.00 -12.57 -1.48
CA LEU A 97 -13.88 -12.57 -2.41
C LEU A 97 -14.13 -11.65 -3.62
N ARG A 98 -15.36 -11.60 -4.15
CA ARG A 98 -15.73 -10.65 -5.21
C ARG A 98 -15.58 -9.21 -4.75
N LEU A 99 -16.01 -8.88 -3.54
CA LEU A 99 -15.85 -7.55 -2.97
C LEU A 99 -14.37 -7.17 -2.80
N ARG A 100 -13.52 -8.12 -2.41
CA ARG A 100 -12.06 -7.89 -2.37
C ARG A 100 -11.46 -7.65 -3.76
N ARG A 101 -11.90 -8.40 -4.77
CA ARG A 101 -11.49 -8.19 -6.16
C ARG A 101 -11.92 -6.83 -6.72
N ALA A 102 -13.00 -6.27 -6.20
CA ALA A 102 -13.42 -4.89 -6.47
C ALA A 102 -12.62 -3.83 -5.69
N HIS A 103 -11.48 -4.22 -5.09
CA HIS A 103 -10.56 -3.35 -4.33
C HIS A 103 -11.12 -2.75 -3.04
N LEU A 104 -12.22 -3.29 -2.51
CA LEU A 104 -12.71 -2.90 -1.19
C LEU A 104 -11.80 -3.45 -0.08
N THR A 105 -11.55 -2.64 0.93
CA THR A 105 -10.76 -3.05 2.10
C THR A 105 -11.57 -3.96 3.02
N VAL A 106 -10.89 -4.80 3.82
CA VAL A 106 -11.54 -5.65 4.84
C VAL A 106 -12.45 -4.84 5.76
N LYS A 107 -12.02 -3.63 6.16
CA LYS A 107 -12.81 -2.74 7.02
C LYS A 107 -14.07 -2.22 6.33
N GLN A 108 -13.98 -1.85 5.06
CA GLN A 108 -15.13 -1.43 4.26
C GLN A 108 -16.13 -2.55 4.08
N ILE A 109 -15.66 -3.75 3.71
CA ILE A 109 -16.50 -4.94 3.55
C ILE A 109 -17.20 -5.29 4.87
N ALA A 110 -16.47 -5.30 5.99
CA ALA A 110 -17.05 -5.58 7.30
C ALA A 110 -18.14 -4.57 7.68
N ARG A 111 -17.94 -3.30 7.38
CA ARG A 111 -18.89 -2.22 7.65
C ARG A 111 -20.15 -2.33 6.81
N ILE A 112 -20.01 -2.65 5.52
CA ILE A 112 -21.13 -2.76 4.57
C ILE A 112 -21.96 -4.02 4.81
N THR A 113 -21.31 -5.15 5.09
CA THR A 113 -21.96 -6.46 5.21
C THR A 113 -22.40 -6.80 6.65
N GLY A 114 -21.88 -6.08 7.64
CA GLY A 114 -22.08 -6.43 9.06
C GLY A 114 -21.38 -7.71 9.51
N ILE A 115 -20.48 -8.26 8.68
CA ILE A 115 -19.67 -9.45 8.99
C ILE A 115 -18.38 -8.97 9.68
N GLY A 116 -17.97 -9.66 10.76
CA GLY A 116 -16.76 -9.29 11.49
C GLY A 116 -15.50 -9.26 10.62
N ALA A 117 -14.64 -8.27 10.81
CA ALA A 117 -13.42 -8.08 10.00
C ALA A 117 -12.51 -9.31 9.99
N THR A 118 -12.42 -10.05 11.10
CA THR A 118 -11.65 -11.30 11.19
C THR A 118 -12.22 -12.39 10.27
N SER A 119 -13.54 -12.50 10.18
CA SER A 119 -14.20 -13.46 9.28
C SER A 119 -13.99 -13.10 7.81
N VAL A 120 -14.10 -11.80 7.48
CA VAL A 120 -13.81 -11.29 6.15
C VAL A 120 -12.35 -11.58 5.77
N ALA A 121 -11.40 -11.30 6.68
CA ALA A 121 -9.98 -11.55 6.44
C ALA A 121 -9.70 -13.05 6.20
N LYS A 122 -10.31 -13.95 6.98
CA LYS A 122 -10.17 -15.40 6.80
C LYS A 122 -10.73 -15.87 5.45
N ALA A 123 -11.95 -15.42 5.10
CA ALA A 123 -12.60 -15.80 3.84
C ALA A 123 -11.83 -15.29 2.61
N THR A 124 -11.05 -14.22 2.76
CA THR A 124 -10.29 -13.59 1.67
C THR A 124 -8.77 -13.78 1.77
N ALA A 125 -8.28 -14.65 2.66
CA ALA A 125 -6.85 -14.86 2.91
C ALA A 125 -6.06 -15.35 1.68
N GLY A 126 -6.70 -16.01 0.72
CA GLY A 126 -6.09 -16.45 -0.53
C GLY A 126 -6.05 -15.38 -1.63
N TRP A 127 -6.60 -14.20 -1.39
CA TRP A 127 -6.58 -13.12 -2.36
C TRP A 127 -5.26 -12.34 -2.26
N ASN A 128 -4.49 -12.35 -3.33
CA ASN A 128 -3.25 -11.61 -3.45
C ASN A 128 -3.48 -10.39 -4.35
N GLU A 129 -3.17 -9.20 -3.88
CA GLU A 129 -3.33 -7.92 -4.59
C GLU A 129 -2.42 -7.81 -5.83
N ALA A 130 -1.50 -8.77 -6.00
CA ALA A 130 -0.53 -8.85 -7.07
C ALA A 130 -1.00 -9.68 -8.29
N ALA A 131 -2.23 -10.16 -8.26
CA ALA A 131 -2.81 -10.89 -9.39
C ALA A 131 -3.70 -9.99 -10.24
#